data_e8330f989a10431e852c7fb0b7de7ff7
#
_entry.id   e8330f989a10431e852c7fb0b7de7ff7
#
_cell.length_a   1.000
_cell.length_b   1.000
_cell.length_c   1.000
_cell.angle_alpha   90.00
_cell.angle_beta   90.00
_cell.angle_gamma   90.00
#
_symmetry.space_group_name_H-M   'P 1'
#
loop_
_entity.id
_entity.type
_entity.pdbx_description
1 polymer ?
#
loop_
_entity_poly.entity_id
_entity_poly.type
_entity_poly.pdbx_seq_one_letter_code
_entity_poly.pdbx_strand_id
1 'polypeptide(L)'
;MKYISCEEIQTSIDNIKKLIKEEKTQVLAVNNLHKEKAKIAPIVLYLSGQINSGNKSAEKEMDKIKERMLEINEEIEKKEIEIQEILVNKEKENIELLRKTLNESYDIINNDEKKLYPLLDEIEVMRKELEDKRILRDNLQGRINSTYSFIHGFMGGKETEKFDEHMLE
;
A
#
# COMPACT_ATOMS: atom_id res chain seq x y z
N MET A 1 10.52 7.86 1.83
CA MET A 1 9.45 7.26 1.04
C MET A 1 8.21 8.13 1.23
N LYS A 2 7.86 9.00 0.26
CA LYS A 2 6.58 9.72 0.30
C LYS A 2 5.50 8.71 -0.03
N TYR A 3 4.65 8.43 0.94
CA TYR A 3 3.50 7.57 0.71
C TYR A 3 2.61 8.19 -0.38
N ILE A 4 2.25 7.37 -1.35
CA ILE A 4 1.27 7.68 -2.39
C ILE A 4 -0.05 7.94 -1.65
N SER A 5 -0.36 9.20 -1.44
CA SER A 5 -1.61 9.63 -0.82
C SER A 5 -2.40 10.37 -1.88
N CYS A 6 -2.87 9.62 -2.88
CA CYS A 6 -3.90 10.16 -3.75
C CYS A 6 -5.21 10.17 -2.95
N GLU A 7 -5.90 11.27 -2.94
CA GLU A 7 -7.17 11.48 -2.23
C GLU A 7 -8.23 10.43 -2.63
N GLU A 8 -8.17 9.99 -3.89
CA GLU A 8 -9.04 8.94 -4.42
C GLU A 8 -8.72 7.54 -3.86
N ILE A 9 -7.45 7.23 -3.61
CA ILE A 9 -7.03 5.97 -2.98
C ILE A 9 -7.52 5.95 -1.53
N GLN A 10 -7.36 7.06 -0.81
CA GLN A 10 -7.82 7.17 0.58
C GLN A 10 -9.35 7.01 0.66
N THR A 11 -10.10 7.61 -0.26
CA THR A 11 -11.56 7.47 -0.34
C THR A 11 -11.97 6.00 -0.54
N SER A 12 -11.32 5.27 -1.45
CA SER A 12 -11.61 3.84 -1.65
C SER A 12 -11.27 2.99 -0.42
N ILE A 13 -10.19 3.30 0.29
CA ILE A 13 -9.83 2.65 1.55
C ILE A 13 -10.93 2.87 2.61
N ASP A 14 -11.44 4.07 2.72
CA ASP A 14 -12.45 4.39 3.73
C ASP A 14 -13.82 3.78 3.38
N ASN A 15 -14.16 3.67 2.08
CA ASN A 15 -15.32 2.92 1.61
C ASN A 15 -15.22 1.43 1.97
N ILE A 16 -14.08 0.79 1.74
CA ILE A 16 -13.86 -0.60 2.11
C ILE A 16 -13.98 -0.80 3.63
N LYS A 17 -13.41 0.09 4.44
CA LYS A 17 -13.53 0.02 5.90
C LYS A 17 -14.99 0.13 6.36
N LYS A 18 -15.78 0.98 5.70
CA LYS A 18 -17.22 1.13 5.97
C LYS A 18 -17.96 -0.17 5.66
N LEU A 19 -17.74 -0.75 4.49
CA LEU A 19 -18.36 -2.02 4.09
C LEU A 19 -17.99 -3.18 5.05
N ILE A 20 -16.74 -3.25 5.50
CA ILE A 20 -16.31 -4.26 6.51
C ILE A 20 -17.06 -4.07 7.83
N LYS A 21 -17.30 -2.83 8.25
CA LYS A 21 -18.06 -2.56 9.48
C LYS A 21 -19.53 -2.94 9.33
N GLU A 22 -20.13 -2.63 8.18
CA GLU A 22 -21.52 -3.00 7.87
C GLU A 22 -21.68 -4.53 7.82
N GLU A 23 -20.78 -5.24 7.13
CA GLU A 23 -20.75 -6.71 7.09
C GLU A 23 -20.74 -7.31 8.51
N LYS A 24 -19.82 -6.86 9.36
CA LYS A 24 -19.73 -7.32 10.75
C LYS A 24 -21.03 -7.10 11.53
N THR A 25 -21.67 -5.96 11.32
CA THR A 25 -22.93 -5.61 12.00
C THR A 25 -24.05 -6.54 11.56
N GLN A 26 -24.17 -6.81 10.26
CA GLN A 26 -25.22 -7.72 9.72
C GLN A 26 -24.97 -9.18 10.14
N VAL A 27 -23.73 -9.64 10.11
CA VAL A 27 -23.37 -10.99 10.58
C VAL A 27 -23.71 -11.17 12.06
N LEU A 28 -23.45 -10.17 12.89
CA LEU A 28 -23.84 -10.22 14.32
C LEU A 28 -25.37 -10.26 14.50
N ALA A 29 -26.10 -9.51 13.68
CA ALA A 29 -27.56 -9.53 13.70
C ALA A 29 -28.12 -10.92 13.33
N VAL A 30 -27.62 -11.53 12.26
CA VAL A 30 -27.99 -12.91 11.86
C VAL A 30 -27.68 -13.91 12.96
N ASN A 31 -26.50 -13.83 13.58
CA ASN A 31 -26.13 -14.71 14.68
C ASN A 31 -27.06 -14.56 15.90
N ASN A 32 -27.53 -13.33 16.18
CA ASN A 32 -28.49 -13.11 17.28
C ASN A 32 -29.86 -13.69 16.95
N LEU A 33 -30.35 -13.56 15.71
CA LEU A 33 -31.59 -14.19 15.26
C LEU A 33 -31.53 -15.72 15.34
N HIS A 34 -30.40 -16.33 14.94
CA HIS A 34 -30.20 -17.77 15.12
C HIS A 34 -30.22 -18.20 16.59
N LYS A 35 -29.65 -17.41 17.50
CA LYS A 35 -29.73 -17.68 18.95
C LYS A 35 -31.16 -17.56 19.48
N GLU A 36 -31.94 -16.60 18.99
CA GLU A 36 -33.35 -16.45 19.32
C GLU A 36 -34.13 -17.66 18.82
N LYS A 37 -33.93 -18.05 17.57
CA LYS A 37 -34.57 -19.26 16.99
C LYS A 37 -34.23 -20.51 17.78
N ALA A 38 -33.00 -20.68 18.23
CA ALA A 38 -32.59 -21.81 19.06
C ALA A 38 -33.28 -21.87 20.40
N LYS A 39 -33.63 -20.71 21.01
CA LYS A 39 -34.38 -20.63 22.27
C LYS A 39 -35.85 -20.98 22.08
N ILE A 40 -36.42 -20.80 20.91
CA ILE A 40 -37.81 -21.13 20.59
C ILE A 40 -38.02 -22.65 20.49
N ALA A 41 -37.06 -23.41 19.99
CA ALA A 41 -37.20 -24.85 19.77
C ALA A 41 -37.66 -25.64 21.01
N PRO A 42 -37.07 -25.48 22.20
CA PRO A 42 -37.55 -26.18 23.40
C PRO A 42 -38.97 -25.74 23.85
N ILE A 43 -39.35 -24.50 23.57
CA ILE A 43 -40.68 -23.97 23.90
C ILE A 43 -41.75 -24.65 23.01
N VAL A 44 -41.45 -24.83 21.73
CA VAL A 44 -42.33 -25.56 20.78
C VAL A 44 -42.54 -26.98 21.24
N LEU A 45 -41.49 -27.68 21.70
CA LEU A 45 -41.59 -29.04 22.22
C LEU A 45 -42.46 -29.09 23.48
N TYR A 46 -42.27 -28.17 24.40
CA TYR A 46 -43.07 -28.07 25.63
C TYR A 46 -44.57 -27.84 25.33
N LEU A 47 -44.87 -26.86 24.47
CA LEU A 47 -46.25 -26.53 24.10
C LEU A 47 -46.92 -27.68 23.33
N SER A 48 -46.20 -28.40 22.48
CA SER A 48 -46.69 -29.59 21.78
C SER A 48 -47.14 -30.67 22.78
N GLY A 49 -46.35 -30.88 23.85
CA GLY A 49 -46.74 -31.77 24.96
C GLY A 49 -48.03 -31.31 25.70
N GLN A 50 -48.16 -30.01 25.93
CA GLN A 50 -49.35 -29.43 26.58
C GLN A 50 -50.62 -29.56 25.71
N ILE A 51 -50.50 -29.35 24.42
CA ILE A 51 -51.60 -29.52 23.44
C ILE A 51 -52.06 -30.98 23.43
N ASN A 52 -51.13 -31.93 23.41
CA ASN A 52 -51.44 -33.35 23.47
C ASN A 52 -52.16 -33.75 24.78
N SER A 53 -51.95 -32.96 25.86
CA SER A 53 -52.65 -33.12 27.16
C SER A 53 -54.04 -32.43 27.23
N GLY A 54 -54.48 -31.80 26.10
CA GLY A 54 -55.79 -31.16 25.99
C GLY A 54 -55.83 -29.69 26.44
N ASN A 55 -54.69 -29.03 26.62
CA ASN A 55 -54.67 -27.63 27.08
C ASN A 55 -54.90 -26.68 25.88
N LYS A 56 -56.10 -26.13 25.76
CA LYS A 56 -56.52 -25.19 24.70
C LYS A 56 -55.78 -23.84 24.75
N SER A 57 -55.22 -23.45 25.90
CA SER A 57 -54.44 -22.23 26.00
C SER A 57 -53.08 -22.36 25.23
N ALA A 58 -52.51 -23.55 25.26
CA ALA A 58 -51.26 -23.86 24.61
C ALA A 58 -51.33 -23.77 23.05
N GLU A 59 -52.52 -23.96 22.47
CA GLU A 59 -52.72 -23.81 21.02
C GLU A 59 -52.47 -22.34 20.57
N LYS A 60 -53.05 -21.38 21.31
CA LYS A 60 -52.88 -19.96 20.99
C LYS A 60 -51.44 -19.49 21.18
N GLU A 61 -50.74 -20.04 22.18
CA GLU A 61 -49.32 -19.75 22.38
C GLU A 61 -48.45 -20.35 21.27
N MET A 62 -48.78 -21.56 20.85
CA MET A 62 -48.10 -22.21 19.72
C MET A 62 -48.23 -21.41 18.41
N ASP A 63 -49.42 -20.86 18.13
CA ASP A 63 -49.63 -20.05 16.92
C ASP A 63 -48.78 -18.77 16.93
N LYS A 64 -48.72 -18.08 18.07
CA LYS A 64 -47.83 -16.91 18.23
C LYS A 64 -46.34 -17.24 18.01
N ILE A 65 -45.94 -18.41 18.53
CA ILE A 65 -44.55 -18.87 18.36
C ILE A 65 -44.23 -19.25 16.91
N LYS A 66 -45.18 -19.88 16.19
CA LYS A 66 -45.05 -20.15 14.78
C LYS A 66 -44.90 -18.87 13.97
N GLU A 67 -45.76 -17.87 14.25
CA GLU A 67 -45.71 -16.56 13.61
C GLU A 67 -44.32 -15.90 13.84
N ARG A 68 -43.87 -15.85 15.10
CA ARG A 68 -42.54 -15.32 15.43
C ARG A 68 -41.39 -16.08 14.74
N MET A 69 -41.53 -17.39 14.60
CA MET A 69 -40.51 -18.21 13.91
C MET A 69 -40.47 -17.95 12.41
N LEU A 70 -41.60 -17.66 11.78
CA LEU A 70 -41.68 -17.23 10.39
C LEU A 70 -41.02 -15.85 10.21
N GLU A 71 -41.38 -14.88 11.07
CA GLU A 71 -40.73 -13.56 11.04
C GLU A 71 -39.21 -13.66 11.16
N ILE A 72 -38.68 -14.43 12.11
CA ILE A 72 -37.23 -14.64 12.28
C ILE A 72 -36.60 -15.23 11.03
N ASN A 73 -37.26 -16.19 10.37
CA ASN A 73 -36.72 -16.77 9.12
C ASN A 73 -36.66 -15.74 8.00
N GLU A 74 -37.70 -14.93 7.81
CA GLU A 74 -37.75 -13.86 6.83
C GLU A 74 -36.67 -12.78 7.11
N GLU A 75 -36.48 -12.41 8.39
CA GLU A 75 -35.44 -11.49 8.78
C GLU A 75 -34.02 -12.04 8.51
N ILE A 76 -33.78 -13.33 8.76
CA ILE A 76 -32.51 -14.00 8.47
C ILE A 76 -32.25 -13.97 6.95
N GLU A 77 -33.20 -14.43 6.15
CA GLU A 77 -33.07 -14.47 4.69
C GLU A 77 -32.77 -13.08 4.11
N LYS A 78 -33.51 -12.07 4.55
CA LYS A 78 -33.27 -10.67 4.15
C LYS A 78 -31.86 -10.21 4.48
N LYS A 79 -31.39 -10.47 5.70
CA LYS A 79 -30.04 -10.08 6.13
C LYS A 79 -28.93 -10.87 5.43
N GLU A 80 -29.16 -12.11 5.10
CA GLU A 80 -28.21 -12.90 4.31
C GLU A 80 -28.07 -12.32 2.90
N ILE A 81 -29.16 -11.87 2.27
CA ILE A 81 -29.11 -11.16 0.99
C ILE A 81 -28.33 -9.85 1.11
N GLU A 82 -28.60 -9.04 2.14
CA GLU A 82 -27.84 -7.81 2.40
C GLU A 82 -26.33 -8.07 2.58
N ILE A 83 -25.97 -9.14 3.27
CA ILE A 83 -24.56 -9.56 3.41
C ILE A 83 -23.93 -9.89 2.06
N GLN A 84 -24.63 -10.63 1.19
CA GLN A 84 -24.13 -10.95 -0.13
C GLN A 84 -23.91 -9.71 -0.99
N GLU A 85 -24.84 -8.74 -0.94
CA GLU A 85 -24.66 -7.44 -1.62
C GLU A 85 -23.44 -6.67 -1.11
N ILE A 86 -23.22 -6.65 0.22
CA ILE A 86 -22.04 -6.03 0.83
C ILE A 86 -20.75 -6.71 0.36
N LEU A 87 -20.72 -8.04 0.28
CA LEU A 87 -19.56 -8.79 -0.20
C LEU A 87 -19.22 -8.46 -1.66
N VAL A 88 -20.23 -8.40 -2.53
CA VAL A 88 -20.05 -8.02 -3.94
C VAL A 88 -19.52 -6.59 -4.06
N ASN A 89 -20.07 -5.66 -3.29
CA ASN A 89 -19.63 -4.26 -3.29
C ASN A 89 -18.19 -4.12 -2.75
N LYS A 90 -17.84 -4.85 -1.71
CA LYS A 90 -16.48 -4.90 -1.16
C LYS A 90 -15.46 -5.40 -2.19
N GLU A 91 -15.80 -6.43 -2.96
CA GLU A 91 -14.95 -6.93 -4.04
C GLU A 91 -14.75 -5.89 -5.15
N LYS A 92 -15.82 -5.23 -5.58
CA LYS A 92 -15.74 -4.14 -6.59
C LYS A 92 -14.84 -3.00 -6.10
N GLU A 93 -15.04 -2.51 -4.87
CA GLU A 93 -14.21 -1.45 -4.31
C GLU A 93 -12.74 -1.86 -4.17
N ASN A 94 -12.48 -3.12 -3.85
CA ASN A 94 -11.12 -3.64 -3.75
C ASN A 94 -10.41 -3.68 -5.13
N ILE A 95 -11.11 -4.06 -6.17
CA ILE A 95 -10.61 -4.03 -7.57
C ILE A 95 -10.34 -2.58 -7.99
N GLU A 96 -11.24 -1.65 -7.68
CA GLU A 96 -11.06 -0.23 -8.00
C GLU A 96 -9.86 0.37 -7.25
N LEU A 97 -9.69 0.03 -5.97
CA LEU A 97 -8.52 0.44 -5.19
C LEU A 97 -7.22 -0.07 -5.82
N LEU A 98 -7.18 -1.33 -6.22
CA LEU A 98 -6.02 -1.92 -6.89
C LEU A 98 -5.71 -1.19 -8.19
N ARG A 99 -6.71 -0.91 -9.02
CA ARG A 99 -6.56 -0.20 -10.29
C ARG A 99 -6.00 1.22 -10.09
N LYS A 100 -6.54 1.97 -9.15
CA LYS A 100 -6.06 3.32 -8.82
C LYS A 100 -4.61 3.30 -8.32
N THR A 101 -4.30 2.35 -7.45
CA THR A 101 -2.94 2.20 -6.90
C THR A 101 -1.93 1.86 -8.00
N LEU A 102 -2.28 0.97 -8.93
CA LEU A 102 -1.42 0.61 -10.06
C LEU A 102 -1.20 1.80 -11.00
N ASN A 103 -2.25 2.54 -11.36
CA ASN A 103 -2.13 3.71 -12.23
C ASN A 103 -1.19 4.75 -11.62
N GLU A 104 -1.38 5.11 -10.35
CA GLU A 104 -0.52 6.07 -9.65
C GLU A 104 0.94 5.57 -9.59
N SER A 105 1.13 4.27 -9.35
CA SER A 105 2.47 3.68 -9.33
C SER A 105 3.16 3.77 -10.69
N TYR A 106 2.45 3.51 -11.77
CA TYR A 106 3.00 3.66 -13.13
C TYR A 106 3.29 5.11 -13.48
N ASP A 107 2.46 6.06 -13.05
CA ASP A 107 2.72 7.48 -13.27
C ASP A 107 3.99 7.94 -12.55
N ILE A 108 4.23 7.47 -11.34
CA ILE A 108 5.47 7.74 -10.60
C ILE A 108 6.68 7.14 -11.32
N ILE A 109 6.60 5.86 -11.73
CA ILE A 109 7.68 5.19 -12.45
C ILE A 109 8.03 5.97 -13.73
N ASN A 110 7.02 6.27 -14.56
CA ASN A 110 7.22 7.00 -15.82
C ASN A 110 7.83 8.40 -15.60
N ASN A 111 7.41 9.09 -14.54
CA ASN A 111 7.95 10.41 -14.22
C ASN A 111 9.40 10.36 -13.74
N ASP A 112 9.74 9.35 -12.95
CA ASP A 112 11.10 9.18 -12.43
C ASP A 112 12.06 8.67 -13.54
N GLU A 113 11.61 7.78 -14.42
CA GLU A 113 12.38 7.37 -15.60
C GLU A 113 12.71 8.56 -16.53
N LYS A 114 11.74 9.45 -16.80
CA LYS A 114 11.97 10.67 -17.59
C LYS A 114 13.04 11.59 -17.01
N LYS A 115 13.26 11.55 -15.70
CA LYS A 115 14.32 12.31 -15.03
C LYS A 115 15.63 11.54 -14.96
N LEU A 116 15.53 10.22 -14.80
CA LEU A 116 16.68 9.35 -14.63
C LEU A 116 17.55 9.27 -15.89
N TYR A 117 16.92 9.05 -17.07
CA TYR A 117 17.68 8.88 -18.31
C TYR A 117 18.54 10.09 -18.66
N PRO A 118 18.03 11.34 -18.67
CA PRO A 118 18.88 12.51 -18.90
C PRO A 118 20.00 12.66 -17.88
N LEU A 119 19.75 12.33 -16.61
CA LEU A 119 20.77 12.39 -15.57
C LEU A 119 21.90 11.38 -15.79
N LEU A 120 21.57 10.18 -16.26
CA LEU A 120 22.57 9.17 -16.61
C LEU A 120 23.45 9.64 -17.79
N ASP A 121 22.85 10.26 -18.82
CA ASP A 121 23.58 10.83 -19.95
C ASP A 121 24.51 11.98 -19.51
N GLU A 122 24.04 12.87 -18.65
CA GLU A 122 24.88 13.93 -18.04
C GLU A 122 26.09 13.36 -17.27
N ILE A 123 25.85 12.35 -16.46
CA ILE A 123 26.90 11.66 -15.69
C ILE A 123 27.95 11.08 -16.63
N GLU A 124 27.52 10.47 -17.72
CA GLU A 124 28.45 9.88 -18.70
C GLU A 124 29.31 10.96 -19.42
N VAL A 125 28.71 12.10 -19.79
CA VAL A 125 29.43 13.24 -20.35
C VAL A 125 30.45 13.77 -19.33
N MET A 126 30.05 14.00 -18.09
CA MET A 126 30.95 14.48 -17.04
C MET A 126 32.10 13.51 -16.74
N ARG A 127 31.87 12.21 -16.84
CA ARG A 127 32.92 11.19 -16.67
C ARG A 127 33.98 11.32 -17.77
N LYS A 128 33.56 11.51 -19.03
CA LYS A 128 34.49 11.71 -20.16
C LYS A 128 35.32 13.00 -19.99
N GLU A 129 34.65 14.10 -19.65
CA GLU A 129 35.35 15.37 -19.39
C GLU A 129 36.35 15.25 -18.23
N LEU A 130 35.99 14.52 -17.17
CA LEU A 130 36.90 14.27 -16.05
C LEU A 130 38.13 13.48 -16.49
N GLU A 131 37.95 12.47 -17.34
CA GLU A 131 39.06 11.66 -17.84
C GLU A 131 39.99 12.49 -18.73
N ASP A 132 39.43 13.28 -19.62
CA ASP A 132 40.24 14.21 -20.46
C ASP A 132 41.05 15.18 -19.60
N LYS A 133 40.45 15.74 -18.55
CA LYS A 133 41.16 16.62 -17.60
C LYS A 133 42.25 15.89 -16.81
N ARG A 134 42.03 14.63 -16.45
CA ARG A 134 43.05 13.79 -15.80
C ARG A 134 44.23 13.56 -16.70
N ILE A 135 44.03 13.22 -17.98
CA ILE A 135 45.09 13.03 -18.99
C ILE A 135 45.87 14.33 -19.15
N LEU A 136 45.18 15.47 -19.27
CA LEU A 136 45.83 16.79 -19.39
C LEU A 136 46.67 17.11 -18.14
N ARG A 137 46.14 16.88 -16.94
CA ARG A 137 46.90 17.06 -15.69
C ARG A 137 48.19 16.22 -15.70
N ASP A 138 48.07 14.95 -16.03
CA ASP A 138 49.21 14.04 -15.97
C ASP A 138 50.28 14.40 -17.01
N ASN A 139 49.89 14.86 -18.22
CA ASN A 139 50.77 15.39 -19.22
C ASN A 139 51.50 16.67 -18.75
N LEU A 140 50.76 17.62 -18.13
CA LEU A 140 51.34 18.83 -17.60
C LEU A 140 52.31 18.52 -16.44
N GLN A 141 51.92 17.64 -15.53
CA GLN A 141 52.77 17.21 -14.42
C GLN A 141 54.04 16.53 -14.93
N GLY A 142 53.94 15.69 -15.96
CA GLY A 142 55.08 15.05 -16.61
C GLY A 142 56.02 16.07 -17.22
N ARG A 143 55.48 17.10 -17.90
CA ARG A 143 56.29 18.21 -18.48
C ARG A 143 56.98 19.02 -17.39
N ILE A 144 56.28 19.36 -16.32
CA ILE A 144 56.85 20.09 -15.18
C ILE A 144 58.01 19.30 -14.59
N ASN A 145 57.79 18.02 -14.29
CA ASN A 145 58.81 17.16 -13.73
C ASN A 145 60.03 16.99 -14.63
N SER A 146 59.80 16.80 -15.93
CA SER A 146 60.89 16.69 -16.94
C SER A 146 61.69 17.98 -17.05
N THR A 147 60.99 19.14 -17.07
CA THR A 147 61.64 20.47 -17.14
C THR A 147 62.46 20.71 -15.90
N TYR A 148 61.86 20.39 -14.70
CA TYR A 148 62.59 20.53 -13.44
C TYR A 148 63.82 19.64 -13.38
N SER A 149 63.73 18.39 -13.77
CA SER A 149 64.86 17.47 -13.86
C SER A 149 65.96 17.92 -14.81
N PHE A 150 65.58 18.53 -15.97
CA PHE A 150 66.54 19.12 -16.91
C PHE A 150 67.29 20.30 -16.29
N ILE A 151 66.58 21.26 -15.67
CA ILE A 151 67.19 22.42 -15.00
C ILE A 151 68.13 21.95 -13.90
N HIS A 152 67.68 21.04 -13.06
CA HIS A 152 68.46 20.47 -11.96
C HIS A 152 69.76 19.75 -12.45
N GLY A 153 69.65 19.00 -13.55
CA GLY A 153 70.80 18.34 -14.16
C GLY A 153 71.78 19.30 -14.85
N PHE A 154 71.31 20.45 -15.35
CA PHE A 154 72.12 21.44 -16.03
C PHE A 154 72.80 22.42 -15.08
N MET A 155 72.10 22.92 -14.05
CA MET A 155 72.59 23.96 -13.14
C MET A 155 73.23 23.41 -11.86
N GLY A 156 72.94 22.18 -11.52
CA GLY A 156 73.28 21.58 -10.22
C GLY A 156 72.36 21.98 -9.07
N GLY A 157 72.23 21.12 -8.07
CA GLY A 157 71.19 21.23 -7.01
C GLY A 157 71.20 22.54 -6.20
N LYS A 158 72.38 23.10 -5.89
CA LYS A 158 72.51 24.33 -5.08
C LYS A 158 72.09 25.60 -5.81
N GLU A 159 72.24 25.65 -7.13
CA GLU A 159 71.82 26.82 -7.92
C GLU A 159 70.33 26.73 -8.24
N THR A 160 69.73 25.53 -8.35
CA THR A 160 68.29 25.35 -8.55
C THR A 160 67.47 25.73 -7.32
N GLU A 161 67.98 25.41 -6.12
CA GLU A 161 67.32 25.81 -4.84
C GLU A 161 67.23 27.38 -4.72
N LYS A 162 68.28 28.10 -5.13
CA LYS A 162 68.24 29.57 -5.12
C LYS A 162 67.26 30.12 -6.15
N PHE A 163 67.05 29.46 -7.28
CA PHE A 163 66.09 29.88 -8.28
C PHE A 163 64.63 29.63 -7.83
N ASP A 164 64.37 28.51 -7.13
CA ASP A 164 63.07 28.21 -6.56
C ASP A 164 62.63 29.19 -5.47
N GLU A 165 63.56 29.63 -4.62
CA GLU A 165 63.29 30.67 -3.63
C GLU A 165 62.91 32.03 -4.25
N HIS A 166 63.44 32.32 -5.47
CA HIS A 166 63.17 33.61 -6.19
C HIS A 166 61.91 33.57 -7.06
N MET A 167 61.41 32.37 -7.42
CA MET A 167 60.21 32.19 -8.28
C MET A 167 58.92 31.97 -7.49
N LEU A 168 59.01 31.76 -6.15
CA LEU A 168 57.86 31.59 -5.26
C LEU A 168 57.47 32.88 -4.54
N GLU A 169 58.14 34.01 -4.82
CA GLU A 169 57.68 35.36 -4.47
C GLU A 169 56.85 35.97 -5.62
#